data_3ae4344e2588e9238bfec06662f3d48d
#
_entry.id   3ae4344e2588e9238bfec06662f3d48d
#
_cell.length_a   1.000
_cell.length_b   1.000
_cell.length_c   1.000
_cell.angle_alpha   90.00
_cell.angle_beta   90.00
_cell.angle_gamma   90.00
#
_symmetry.space_group_name_H-M   'P 1'
#
loop_
_entity.id
_entity.type
_entity.pdbx_description
1 polymer ?
#
loop_
_entity_poly.entity_id
_entity_poly.type
_entity_poly.pdbx_seq_one_letter_code
_entity_poly.pdbx_strand_id
1 'polypeptide(L)'
;MSCYKKNEKWRRSKIMPLFKRNDERGNTETNYKRSRQIGLDTNISNYGWYTCAHCGRKLRKGDVDIDHILPRSKGGIDDPRNLQCLCVHCNRSKGNKTDNTKADLKHRKQTYGEYQRSVYLKQETKNTMNWIREDMKKRDDSNIKKLLGANEEELKPLMSWVKKEAKKRGIIK
;
A
#
# COMPACT_ATOMS: atom_id res chain seq x y z
N MET A 1 -27.87 -0.68 21.38
CA MET A 1 -27.87 -0.29 19.97
C MET A 1 -27.39 1.14 19.81
N SER A 2 -26.10 1.46 19.89
CA SER A 2 -25.60 2.83 19.59
C SER A 2 -24.07 2.93 19.54
N CYS A 3 -23.37 2.04 18.86
CA CYS A 3 -21.92 2.18 18.62
C CYS A 3 -21.51 2.15 17.14
N TYR A 4 -22.46 1.99 16.21
CA TYR A 4 -22.12 1.79 14.80
C TYR A 4 -22.13 3.07 13.94
N LYS A 5 -22.69 4.18 14.44
CA LYS A 5 -22.87 5.41 13.64
C LYS A 5 -21.72 6.43 13.71
N LYS A 6 -20.67 6.22 14.53
CA LYS A 6 -19.54 7.18 14.62
C LYS A 6 -18.41 6.97 13.63
N ASN A 7 -18.42 5.88 12.87
CA ASN A 7 -17.28 5.54 11.97
C ASN A 7 -17.41 6.06 10.53
N GLU A 8 -18.57 6.56 10.10
CA GLU A 8 -18.71 7.06 8.72
C GLU A 8 -18.06 8.42 8.48
N LYS A 9 -17.96 9.25 9.51
CA LYS A 9 -17.33 10.59 9.40
C LYS A 9 -15.81 10.51 9.24
N TRP A 10 -15.18 9.40 9.69
CA TRP A 10 -13.74 9.14 9.56
C TRP A 10 -13.34 8.60 8.18
N ARG A 11 -14.26 7.95 7.47
CA ARG A 11 -14.00 7.40 6.15
C ARG A 11 -13.82 8.45 5.06
N ARG A 12 -14.33 9.68 5.26
CA ARG A 12 -14.26 10.74 4.24
C ARG A 12 -13.10 11.71 4.38
N SER A 13 -12.41 11.78 5.51
CA SER A 13 -11.47 12.88 5.77
C SER A 13 -9.98 12.54 5.75
N LYS A 14 -9.59 11.27 5.57
CA LYS A 14 -8.16 10.86 5.53
C LYS A 14 -7.80 9.83 4.47
N ILE A 15 -8.68 9.56 3.53
CA ILE A 15 -8.34 8.76 2.35
C ILE A 15 -7.68 9.71 1.37
N MET A 16 -6.35 9.67 1.35
CA MET A 16 -5.42 10.27 0.40
C MET A 16 -5.78 11.69 -0.07
N PRO A 17 -4.83 12.61 -0.07
CA PRO A 17 -5.01 13.83 -0.85
C PRO A 17 -5.35 13.39 -2.28
N LEU A 18 -6.55 13.75 -2.73
CA LEU A 18 -6.93 13.63 -4.12
C LEU A 18 -5.74 14.10 -4.96
N PHE A 19 -5.28 13.24 -5.85
CA PHE A 19 -4.36 13.67 -6.88
C PHE A 19 -4.94 14.92 -7.53
N LYS A 20 -4.36 16.08 -7.20
CA LYS A 20 -4.66 17.31 -7.94
C LYS A 20 -4.44 16.96 -9.40
N ARG A 21 -5.48 17.05 -10.22
CA ARG A 21 -5.32 17.08 -11.67
C ARG A 21 -4.48 18.33 -11.94
N ASN A 22 -3.19 18.13 -12.13
CA ASN A 22 -2.36 19.18 -12.68
C ASN A 22 -2.63 19.15 -14.19
N ASP A 23 -3.56 19.95 -14.64
CA ASP A 23 -3.80 20.26 -16.07
C ASP A 23 -2.70 21.15 -16.65
N GLU A 24 -1.62 21.30 -15.94
CA GLU A 24 -0.44 22.00 -16.46
C GLU A 24 0.39 20.99 -17.23
N ARG A 25 0.67 21.33 -18.50
CA ARG A 25 1.61 20.67 -19.41
C ARG A 25 3.02 20.71 -18.82
N GLY A 26 3.19 20.05 -17.66
CA GLY A 26 4.46 19.85 -17.01
C GLY A 26 5.36 18.97 -17.88
N ASN A 27 6.63 19.26 -17.86
CA ASN A 27 7.68 18.55 -18.54
C ASN A 27 7.42 17.03 -18.55
N THR A 28 7.40 16.42 -19.74
CA THR A 28 7.09 14.99 -19.96
C THR A 28 7.97 14.06 -19.13
N GLU A 29 9.21 14.45 -18.84
CA GLU A 29 10.14 13.70 -18.01
C GLU A 29 9.70 13.63 -16.54
N THR A 30 9.21 14.72 -15.98
CA THR A 30 8.71 14.76 -14.59
C THR A 30 7.44 13.92 -14.44
N ASN A 31 6.57 13.93 -15.44
CA ASN A 31 5.36 13.10 -15.45
C ASN A 31 5.70 11.62 -15.55
N TYR A 32 6.67 11.24 -16.38
CA TYR A 32 7.16 9.86 -16.48
C TYR A 32 7.75 9.36 -15.15
N LYS A 33 8.64 10.14 -14.54
CA LYS A 33 9.25 9.81 -13.24
C LYS A 33 8.17 9.61 -12.16
N ARG A 34 7.16 10.49 -12.15
CA ARG A 34 6.04 10.42 -11.22
C ARG A 34 5.20 9.15 -11.43
N SER A 35 4.79 8.86 -12.65
CA SER A 35 4.00 7.67 -12.97
C SER A 35 4.79 6.40 -12.64
N ARG A 36 6.10 6.38 -12.95
CA ARG A 36 6.98 5.28 -12.59
C ARG A 36 7.04 5.06 -11.08
N GLN A 37 7.19 6.13 -10.29
CA GLN A 37 7.23 6.03 -8.83
C GLN A 37 5.90 5.51 -8.28
N ILE A 38 4.77 6.08 -8.73
CA ILE A 38 3.42 5.61 -8.33
C ILE A 38 3.25 4.12 -8.65
N GLY A 39 3.64 3.71 -9.85
CA GLY A 39 3.54 2.31 -10.26
C GLY A 39 4.42 1.40 -9.40
N LEU A 40 5.65 1.79 -9.11
CA LEU A 40 6.54 1.03 -8.25
C LEU A 40 5.98 0.91 -6.82
N ASP A 41 5.55 2.01 -6.23
CA ASP A 41 5.07 2.02 -4.84
C ASP A 41 3.81 1.17 -4.64
N THR A 42 2.93 1.12 -5.63
CA THR A 42 1.65 0.43 -5.53
C THR A 42 1.66 -1.02 -6.05
N ASN A 43 2.77 -1.47 -6.62
CA ASN A 43 2.95 -2.84 -7.14
C ASN A 43 4.06 -3.63 -6.41
N ILE A 44 4.51 -3.20 -5.24
CA ILE A 44 5.54 -3.90 -4.48
C ILE A 44 5.05 -5.30 -4.13
N SER A 45 5.85 -6.29 -4.48
CA SER A 45 5.73 -7.64 -4.01
C SER A 45 6.58 -7.87 -2.75
N ASN A 46 6.54 -9.10 -2.19
CA ASN A 46 7.30 -9.44 -1.00
C ASN A 46 8.81 -9.24 -1.21
N TYR A 47 9.49 -8.69 -0.20
CA TYR A 47 10.95 -8.52 -0.14
C TYR A 47 11.56 -7.66 -1.26
N GLY A 48 10.83 -6.67 -1.77
CA GLY A 48 11.32 -5.75 -2.79
C GLY A 48 11.40 -6.32 -4.21
N TRP A 49 10.86 -7.53 -4.44
CA TRP A 49 10.70 -8.11 -5.76
C TRP A 49 9.34 -7.71 -6.33
N TYR A 50 9.34 -7.34 -7.59
CA TYR A 50 8.15 -7.09 -8.39
C TYR A 50 7.77 -8.33 -9.18
N THR A 51 6.51 -8.42 -9.57
CA THR A 51 6.03 -9.53 -10.42
C THR A 51 5.48 -8.94 -11.71
N CYS A 52 5.95 -9.45 -12.85
CA CYS A 52 5.37 -9.09 -14.14
C CYS A 52 3.91 -9.53 -14.19
N ALA A 53 2.98 -8.59 -14.41
CA ALA A 53 1.54 -8.88 -14.41
C ALA A 53 1.13 -9.83 -15.55
N HIS A 54 1.92 -9.92 -16.63
CA HIS A 54 1.59 -10.73 -17.79
C HIS A 54 2.20 -12.15 -17.73
N CYS A 55 3.51 -12.27 -17.45
CA CYS A 55 4.20 -13.58 -17.48
C CYS A 55 4.58 -14.13 -16.09
N GLY A 56 4.27 -13.42 -15.01
CA GLY A 56 4.55 -13.87 -13.64
C GLY A 56 6.05 -13.82 -13.23
N ARG A 57 6.96 -13.42 -14.12
CA ARG A 57 8.40 -13.35 -13.81
C ARG A 57 8.67 -12.39 -12.66
N LYS A 58 9.56 -12.80 -11.74
CA LYS A 58 10.06 -11.93 -10.68
C LYS A 58 11.13 -10.98 -11.24
N LEU A 59 11.02 -9.73 -10.86
CA LEU A 59 11.82 -8.62 -11.39
C LEU A 59 12.41 -7.81 -10.25
N ARG A 60 13.63 -7.31 -10.43
CA ARG A 60 14.20 -6.29 -9.55
C ARG A 60 13.74 -4.90 -10.00
N LYS A 61 13.85 -3.91 -9.13
CA LYS A 61 13.41 -2.52 -9.41
C LYS A 61 13.98 -1.95 -10.71
N GLY A 62 15.21 -2.35 -11.11
CA GLY A 62 15.84 -1.93 -12.36
C GLY A 62 15.23 -2.55 -13.62
N ASP A 63 14.68 -3.76 -13.49
CA ASP A 63 14.18 -4.57 -14.61
C ASP A 63 12.68 -4.41 -14.86
N VAL A 64 12.04 -3.54 -14.08
CA VAL A 64 10.60 -3.29 -14.16
C VAL A 64 10.30 -2.12 -15.07
N ASP A 65 9.43 -2.33 -16.03
CA ASP A 65 8.74 -1.28 -16.75
C ASP A 65 7.36 -1.04 -16.10
N ILE A 66 7.02 0.21 -15.86
CA ILE A 66 5.67 0.60 -15.48
C ILE A 66 4.91 0.99 -16.73
N ASP A 67 3.87 0.22 -16.99
CA ASP A 67 3.03 0.36 -18.18
C ASP A 67 1.61 0.79 -17.80
N HIS A 68 0.98 1.55 -18.69
CA HIS A 68 -0.43 1.90 -18.61
C HIS A 68 -1.28 0.78 -19.19
N ILE A 69 -2.16 0.19 -18.39
CA ILE A 69 -3.10 -0.86 -18.85
C ILE A 69 -3.94 -0.32 -20.01
N LEU A 70 -4.60 0.83 -19.80
CA LEU A 70 -5.15 1.64 -20.89
C LEU A 70 -4.08 2.64 -21.31
N PRO A 71 -3.57 2.58 -22.55
CA PRO A 71 -2.52 3.47 -23.03
C PRO A 71 -2.91 4.95 -22.95
N ARG A 72 -1.96 5.83 -22.68
CA ARG A 72 -2.18 7.29 -22.66
C ARG A 72 -2.74 7.80 -23.98
N SER A 73 -2.28 7.26 -25.11
CA SER A 73 -2.81 7.59 -26.45
C SER A 73 -4.29 7.25 -26.64
N LYS A 74 -4.86 6.42 -25.76
CA LYS A 74 -6.26 6.01 -25.75
C LYS A 74 -7.02 6.53 -24.52
N GLY A 75 -6.54 7.61 -23.89
CA GLY A 75 -7.18 8.26 -22.75
C GLY A 75 -6.80 7.67 -21.37
N GLY A 76 -5.79 6.82 -21.30
CA GLY A 76 -5.28 6.29 -20.04
C GLY A 76 -4.64 7.37 -19.18
N ILE A 77 -4.95 7.36 -17.88
CA ILE A 77 -4.47 8.33 -16.88
C ILE A 77 -3.42 7.70 -15.95
N ASP A 78 -2.65 8.53 -15.27
CA ASP A 78 -1.63 8.15 -14.28
C ASP A 78 -2.27 7.78 -12.92
N ASP A 79 -3.25 6.88 -12.94
CA ASP A 79 -3.91 6.35 -11.76
C ASP A 79 -3.25 5.03 -11.35
N PRO A 80 -2.99 4.78 -10.04
CA PRO A 80 -2.45 3.50 -9.57
C PRO A 80 -3.19 2.28 -10.09
N ARG A 81 -4.50 2.40 -10.35
CA ARG A 81 -5.34 1.32 -10.89
C ARG A 81 -5.13 1.07 -12.38
N ASN A 82 -4.50 2.02 -13.09
CA ASN A 82 -4.14 1.91 -14.49
C ASN A 82 -2.66 1.61 -14.72
N LEU A 83 -1.85 1.51 -13.66
CA LEU A 83 -0.41 1.27 -13.73
C LEU A 83 -0.08 -0.16 -13.30
N GLN A 84 0.66 -0.88 -14.13
CA GLN A 84 1.08 -2.26 -13.88
C GLN A 84 2.58 -2.44 -14.06
N CYS A 85 3.16 -3.45 -13.38
CA CYS A 85 4.54 -3.85 -13.57
C CYS A 85 4.64 -4.89 -14.69
N LEU A 86 5.47 -4.63 -15.68
CA LEU A 86 5.80 -5.58 -16.75
C LEU A 86 7.31 -5.76 -16.83
N CYS A 87 7.75 -6.91 -17.35
CA CYS A 87 9.12 -7.03 -17.84
C CYS A 87 9.23 -6.36 -19.23
N VAL A 88 10.43 -5.97 -19.60
CA VAL A 88 10.72 -5.31 -20.89
C VAL A 88 10.11 -6.06 -22.07
N HIS A 89 10.21 -7.40 -22.08
CA HIS A 89 9.65 -8.23 -23.15
C HIS A 89 8.11 -8.10 -23.24
N CYS A 90 7.39 -8.27 -22.12
CA CYS A 90 5.94 -8.17 -22.11
C CYS A 90 5.47 -6.75 -22.42
N ASN A 91 6.19 -5.74 -21.93
CA ASN A 91 5.89 -4.33 -22.20
C ASN A 91 6.00 -4.02 -23.70
N ARG A 92 7.08 -4.42 -24.35
CA ARG A 92 7.28 -4.27 -25.81
C ARG A 92 6.22 -5.01 -26.61
N SER A 93 5.90 -6.25 -26.21
CA SER A 93 4.86 -7.06 -26.87
C SER A 93 3.47 -6.45 -26.76
N LYS A 94 3.13 -5.84 -25.60
CA LYS A 94 1.86 -5.15 -25.38
C LYS A 94 1.77 -3.86 -26.21
N GLY A 95 2.79 -2.99 -26.13
CA GLY A 95 2.76 -1.68 -26.80
C GLY A 95 1.45 -0.93 -26.51
N ASN A 96 0.80 -0.43 -27.56
CA ASN A 96 -0.49 0.30 -27.48
C ASN A 96 -1.72 -0.59 -27.70
N LYS A 97 -1.59 -1.93 -27.58
CA LYS A 97 -2.70 -2.87 -27.72
C LYS A 97 -3.66 -2.76 -26.53
N THR A 98 -4.93 -3.01 -26.77
CA THR A 98 -6.00 -2.94 -25.76
C THR A 98 -6.79 -4.25 -25.64
N ASP A 99 -6.34 -5.32 -26.26
CA ASP A 99 -7.07 -6.58 -26.37
C ASP A 99 -7.41 -7.18 -24.99
N ASN A 100 -6.45 -7.12 -24.06
CA ASN A 100 -6.59 -7.65 -22.71
C ASN A 100 -6.94 -6.58 -21.64
N THR A 101 -7.19 -5.33 -22.04
CA THR A 101 -7.36 -4.20 -21.11
C THR A 101 -8.41 -4.46 -20.03
N LYS A 102 -9.54 -5.09 -20.36
CA LYS A 102 -10.59 -5.38 -19.38
C LYS A 102 -10.13 -6.39 -18.33
N ALA A 103 -9.44 -7.45 -18.75
CA ALA A 103 -8.92 -8.48 -17.86
C ALA A 103 -7.81 -7.89 -16.96
N ASP A 104 -6.89 -7.15 -17.55
CA ASP A 104 -5.79 -6.50 -16.85
C ASP A 104 -6.29 -5.49 -15.82
N LEU A 105 -7.29 -4.66 -16.14
CA LEU A 105 -7.91 -3.73 -15.20
C LEU A 105 -8.63 -4.46 -14.06
N LYS A 106 -9.31 -5.57 -14.34
CA LYS A 106 -9.94 -6.40 -13.30
C LYS A 106 -8.91 -6.98 -12.35
N HIS A 107 -7.84 -7.57 -12.88
CA HIS A 107 -6.72 -8.09 -12.09
C HIS A 107 -6.06 -6.98 -11.26
N ARG A 108 -5.79 -5.83 -11.87
CA ARG A 108 -5.17 -4.69 -11.19
C ARG A 108 -6.06 -4.13 -10.08
N LYS A 109 -7.36 -4.05 -10.28
CA LYS A 109 -8.32 -3.62 -9.24
C LYS A 109 -8.23 -4.52 -7.99
N GLN A 110 -8.11 -5.82 -8.18
CA GLN A 110 -7.95 -6.78 -7.09
C GLN A 110 -6.62 -6.57 -6.37
N THR A 111 -5.50 -6.60 -7.08
CA THR A 111 -4.14 -6.45 -6.49
C THR A 111 -3.94 -5.09 -5.83
N TYR A 112 -4.51 -4.02 -6.39
CA TYR A 112 -4.49 -2.70 -5.77
C TYR A 112 -5.35 -2.64 -4.50
N GLY A 113 -6.48 -3.33 -4.47
CA GLY A 113 -7.30 -3.48 -3.26
C GLY A 113 -6.55 -4.20 -2.13
N GLU A 114 -5.80 -5.24 -2.46
CA GLU A 114 -4.94 -5.95 -1.50
C GLU A 114 -3.82 -5.04 -0.98
N TYR A 115 -3.17 -4.28 -1.85
CA TYR A 115 -2.19 -3.27 -1.45
C TYR A 115 -2.79 -2.23 -0.49
N GLN A 116 -3.93 -1.64 -0.83
CA GLN A 116 -4.61 -0.66 0.04
C GLN A 116 -4.94 -1.25 1.41
N ARG A 117 -5.42 -2.50 1.45
CA ARG A 117 -5.67 -3.21 2.71
C ARG A 117 -4.40 -3.38 3.53
N SER A 118 -3.29 -3.74 2.88
CA SER A 118 -2.01 -3.90 3.57
C SER A 118 -1.49 -2.58 4.17
N VAL A 119 -1.64 -1.48 3.44
CA VAL A 119 -1.27 -0.13 3.92
C VAL A 119 -2.15 0.29 5.10
N TYR A 120 -3.46 0.04 5.01
CA TYR A 120 -4.38 0.31 6.10
C TYR A 120 -4.01 -0.45 7.37
N LEU A 121 -3.75 -1.76 7.26
CA LEU A 121 -3.35 -2.59 8.40
C LEU A 121 -2.04 -2.14 9.03
N LYS A 122 -1.04 -1.77 8.21
CA LYS A 122 0.23 -1.20 8.72
C LYS A 122 0.00 0.10 9.48
N GLN A 123 -0.88 0.97 8.99
CA GLN A 123 -1.19 2.24 9.67
C GLN A 123 -1.93 2.00 10.98
N GLU A 124 -2.92 1.09 11.00
CA GLU A 124 -3.64 0.71 12.22
C GLU A 124 -2.69 0.11 13.26
N THR A 125 -1.79 -0.78 12.85
CA THR A 125 -0.77 -1.33 13.75
C THR A 125 0.11 -0.22 14.33
N LYS A 126 0.57 0.73 13.50
CA LYS A 126 1.37 1.87 13.95
C LYS A 126 0.60 2.75 14.93
N ASN A 127 -0.67 3.03 14.65
CA ASN A 127 -1.53 3.83 15.54
C ASN A 127 -1.73 3.14 16.89
N THR A 128 -1.98 1.83 16.88
CA THR A 128 -2.13 1.02 18.08
C THR A 128 -0.86 1.01 18.92
N MET A 129 0.31 0.83 18.28
CA MET A 129 1.59 0.86 18.98
C MET A 129 1.90 2.23 19.57
N ASN A 130 1.57 3.31 18.87
CA ASN A 130 1.72 4.66 19.40
C ASN A 130 0.79 4.91 20.58
N TRP A 131 -0.46 4.48 20.50
CA TRP A 131 -1.41 4.59 21.62
C TRP A 131 -0.92 3.82 22.85
N ILE A 132 -0.45 2.56 22.67
CA ILE A 132 0.13 1.76 23.75
C ILE A 132 1.29 2.52 24.41
N ARG A 133 2.21 3.06 23.60
CA ARG A 133 3.37 3.81 24.09
C ARG A 133 2.96 5.02 24.90
N GLU A 134 1.96 5.78 24.45
CA GLU A 134 1.45 6.95 25.15
C GLU A 134 0.70 6.57 26.44
N ASP A 135 -0.07 5.48 26.43
CA ASP A 135 -0.74 4.96 27.63
C ASP A 135 0.27 4.48 28.66
N MET A 136 1.30 3.77 28.22
CA MET A 136 2.41 3.34 29.08
C MET A 136 3.17 4.50 29.71
N LYS A 137 3.39 5.60 28.99
CA LYS A 137 4.02 6.82 29.56
C LYS A 137 3.16 7.49 30.63
N LYS A 138 1.83 7.41 30.52
CA LYS A 138 0.90 7.99 31.50
C LYS A 138 0.81 7.18 32.79
N ARG A 139 1.12 5.89 32.74
CA ARG A 139 1.14 5.02 33.91
C ARG A 139 2.48 5.20 34.60
N ASP A 140 2.47 5.72 35.80
CA ASP A 140 3.68 5.88 36.63
C ASP A 140 4.11 4.54 37.26
N ASP A 141 4.34 3.55 36.38
CA ASP A 141 4.73 2.20 36.75
C ASP A 141 6.22 2.00 36.45
N SER A 142 7.01 1.83 37.50
CA SER A 142 8.45 1.64 37.44
C SER A 142 8.85 0.43 36.57
N ASN A 143 8.00 -0.61 36.55
CA ASN A 143 8.21 -1.80 35.72
C ASN A 143 8.06 -1.49 34.22
N ILE A 144 7.19 -0.57 33.85
CA ILE A 144 6.99 -0.14 32.45
C ILE A 144 8.16 0.70 31.96
N LYS A 145 8.70 1.59 32.80
CA LYS A 145 9.93 2.36 32.48
C LYS A 145 11.12 1.42 32.21
N LYS A 146 11.21 0.32 32.95
CA LYS A 146 12.23 -0.72 32.77
C LYS A 146 12.06 -1.50 31.46
N LEU A 147 10.79 -1.81 31.07
CA LEU A 147 10.46 -2.48 29.81
C LEU A 147 10.72 -1.61 28.58
N LEU A 148 10.61 -0.29 28.67
CA LEU A 148 10.92 0.64 27.56
C LEU A 148 12.41 0.70 27.23
N GLY A 149 13.29 0.32 28.17
CA GLY A 149 14.73 0.14 27.96
C GLY A 149 15.14 -1.31 27.69
N ALA A 150 14.17 -2.22 27.63
CA ALA A 150 14.41 -3.65 27.51
C ALA A 150 14.83 -4.04 26.08
N ASN A 151 15.65 -5.08 25.97
CA ASN A 151 16.05 -5.66 24.71
C ASN A 151 14.87 -6.47 24.09
N GLU A 152 15.07 -6.93 22.85
CA GLU A 152 14.02 -7.62 22.07
C GLU A 152 13.49 -8.90 22.74
N GLU A 153 14.31 -9.58 23.53
CA GLU A 153 13.91 -10.78 24.28
C GLU A 153 12.96 -10.49 25.44
N GLU A 154 13.21 -9.40 26.14
CA GLU A 154 12.37 -8.94 27.26
C GLU A 154 11.03 -8.42 26.79
N LEU A 155 10.91 -8.00 25.51
CA LEU A 155 9.67 -7.56 24.88
C LEU A 155 8.79 -8.70 24.36
N LYS A 156 9.31 -9.94 24.23
CA LYS A 156 8.54 -11.10 23.75
C LYS A 156 7.23 -11.35 24.52
N PRO A 157 7.19 -11.30 25.87
CA PRO A 157 5.93 -11.47 26.62
C PRO A 157 4.92 -10.36 26.32
N LEU A 158 5.38 -9.11 26.22
CA LEU A 158 4.54 -7.98 25.89
C LEU A 158 3.95 -8.11 24.49
N MET A 159 4.76 -8.50 23.51
CA MET A 159 4.33 -8.75 22.14
C MET A 159 3.32 -9.90 22.05
N SER A 160 3.48 -10.94 22.86
CA SER A 160 2.51 -12.02 22.94
C SER A 160 1.18 -11.56 23.51
N TRP A 161 1.21 -10.75 24.56
CA TRP A 161 0.01 -10.15 25.14
C TRP A 161 -0.70 -9.20 24.15
N VAL A 162 0.05 -8.32 23.46
CA VAL A 162 -0.49 -7.45 22.43
C VAL A 162 -1.18 -8.24 21.32
N LYS A 163 -0.58 -9.33 20.85
CA LYS A 163 -1.19 -10.24 19.86
C LYS A 163 -2.48 -10.87 20.39
N LYS A 164 -2.48 -11.35 21.64
CA LYS A 164 -3.65 -11.94 22.27
C LYS A 164 -4.78 -10.92 22.41
N GLU A 165 -4.48 -9.71 22.84
CA GLU A 165 -5.48 -8.64 22.99
C GLU A 165 -6.00 -8.14 21.63
N ALA A 166 -5.14 -8.03 20.62
CA ALA A 166 -5.54 -7.69 19.27
C ALA A 166 -6.46 -8.74 18.65
N LYS A 167 -6.19 -10.04 18.93
CA LYS A 167 -7.07 -11.16 18.53
C LYS A 167 -8.42 -11.10 19.24
N LYS A 168 -8.44 -10.84 20.56
CA LYS A 168 -9.67 -10.69 21.35
C LYS A 168 -10.54 -9.52 20.85
N ARG A 169 -9.93 -8.46 20.36
CA ARG A 169 -10.62 -7.29 19.80
C ARG A 169 -10.95 -7.43 18.31
N GLY A 170 -10.65 -8.57 17.69
CA GLY A 170 -10.94 -8.82 16.28
C GLY A 170 -10.09 -7.97 15.31
N ILE A 171 -8.97 -7.39 15.77
CA ILE A 171 -8.06 -6.57 14.98
C ILE A 171 -7.17 -7.45 14.08
N ILE A 172 -6.85 -8.66 14.56
CA ILE A 172 -6.13 -9.70 13.81
C ILE A 172 -6.87 -11.04 13.94
N LYS A 173 -6.80 -11.87 12.89
CA LYS A 173 -7.35 -13.24 12.88
C LYS A 173 -6.40 -14.23 13.53
#